data_d043d48969ad50913d9a327b4cd35971
#
_entry.id   d043d48969ad50913d9a327b4cd35971
#
_cell.length_a   1.000
_cell.length_b   1.000
_cell.length_c   1.000
_cell.angle_alpha   90.00
_cell.angle_beta   90.00
_cell.angle_gamma   90.00
#
_symmetry.space_group_name_H-M   'P 1'
#
loop_
_entity.id
_entity.type
_entity.pdbx_description
1 polymer ?
#
loop_
_entity_poly.entity_id
_entity_poly.type
_entity_poly.pdbx_seq_one_letter_code
_entity_poly.pdbx_strand_id
1 'polypeptide(L)'
;MARYTGPSTKIARKFGEPIFGADKDFEKRNYPPGQHGLASTRKKKSEYGTQLKEKQKVKYAYGLLERQFRNLYEKASRMKGQKGENLIILLESRLDNLVYRMGIAPTRAAARQLVSHAHITLNGVVCNIPSAHVKPGDVIAVRERSKSLEVITNSVASASKYSWIEFDAKSLTGKYINTPVRTEIPETINEQLIVELYSK
;
A
#
# COMPACT_ATOMS: atom_id res chain seq x y z
N MET A 1 14.19 -1.48 -8.69
CA MET A 1 12.80 -1.43 -9.25
C MET A 1 12.33 0.01 -9.28
N ALA A 2 11.75 0.49 -10.39
CA ALA A 2 11.28 1.87 -10.52
C ALA A 2 10.13 2.17 -9.52
N ARG A 3 10.15 3.36 -8.91
CA ARG A 3 9.18 3.82 -7.92
C ARG A 3 8.95 5.33 -8.05
N TYR A 4 7.90 5.84 -7.42
CA TYR A 4 7.74 7.28 -7.25
C TYR A 4 8.75 7.80 -6.21
N THR A 5 9.52 8.80 -6.57
CA THR A 5 10.54 9.43 -5.71
C THR A 5 10.31 10.94 -5.52
N GLY A 6 9.19 11.45 -6.02
CA GLY A 6 8.81 12.85 -5.89
C GLY A 6 8.23 13.19 -4.50
N PRO A 7 7.85 14.46 -4.28
CA PRO A 7 7.37 14.96 -3.00
C PRO A 7 6.04 14.32 -2.56
N SER A 8 6.04 13.64 -1.41
CA SER A 8 4.87 12.93 -0.84
C SER A 8 3.76 13.87 -0.40
N THR A 9 4.08 14.92 0.37
CA THR A 9 3.13 15.92 0.86
C THR A 9 2.37 16.62 -0.27
N LYS A 10 3.04 16.92 -1.39
CA LYS A 10 2.39 17.51 -2.57
C LYS A 10 1.29 16.59 -3.11
N ILE A 11 1.55 15.28 -3.14
CA ILE A 11 0.58 14.29 -3.60
C ILE A 11 -0.55 14.11 -2.57
N ALA A 12 -0.24 13.98 -1.28
CA ALA A 12 -1.23 13.90 -0.21
C ALA A 12 -2.20 15.10 -0.26
N ARG A 13 -1.68 16.32 -0.37
CA ARG A 13 -2.46 17.55 -0.53
C ARG A 13 -3.37 17.56 -1.76
N LYS A 14 -2.93 16.97 -2.88
CA LYS A 14 -3.75 16.83 -4.09
C LYS A 14 -4.99 15.96 -3.86
N PHE A 15 -4.85 14.93 -3.03
CA PHE A 15 -5.96 14.02 -2.68
C PHE A 15 -6.78 14.52 -1.50
N GLY A 16 -6.21 15.36 -0.63
CA GLY A 16 -6.84 15.83 0.61
C GLY A 16 -6.79 14.79 1.73
N GLU A 17 -5.91 13.80 1.63
CA GLU A 17 -5.74 12.71 2.58
C GLU A 17 -4.26 12.37 2.75
N PRO A 18 -3.79 12.01 3.97
CA PRO A 18 -2.38 11.64 4.23
C PRO A 18 -2.09 10.21 3.79
N ILE A 19 -2.17 9.94 2.48
CA ILE A 19 -2.07 8.60 1.89
C ILE A 19 -0.72 7.88 2.09
N PHE A 20 0.32 8.59 2.50
CA PHE A 20 1.66 8.02 2.77
C PHE A 20 1.94 7.79 4.27
N GLY A 21 0.97 8.08 5.14
CA GLY A 21 1.08 8.05 6.59
C GLY A 21 1.03 9.46 7.20
N ALA A 22 1.27 9.58 8.50
CA ALA A 22 1.25 10.85 9.22
C ALA A 22 2.23 11.87 8.60
N ASP A 23 1.76 13.07 8.33
CA ASP A 23 2.52 14.15 7.67
C ASP A 23 2.17 15.49 8.30
N LYS A 24 3.09 16.04 9.11
CA LYS A 24 2.94 17.32 9.80
C LYS A 24 2.75 18.50 8.85
N ASP A 25 3.34 18.45 7.65
CA ASP A 25 3.21 19.51 6.65
C ASP A 25 1.85 19.45 5.95
N PHE A 26 1.28 18.24 5.81
CA PHE A 26 -0.09 18.05 5.34
C PHE A 26 -1.11 18.61 6.34
N GLU A 27 -0.93 18.38 7.65
CA GLU A 27 -1.80 18.91 8.70
C GLU A 27 -1.85 20.46 8.72
N LYS A 28 -0.70 21.10 8.48
CA LYS A 28 -0.63 22.56 8.37
C LYS A 28 -1.32 23.13 7.13
N ARG A 29 -1.28 22.40 6.00
CA ARG A 29 -1.78 22.83 4.69
C ARG A 29 -2.42 21.67 3.93
N ASN A 30 -3.67 21.36 4.24
CA ASN A 30 -4.43 20.22 3.65
C ASN A 30 -5.09 20.52 2.29
N TYR A 31 -4.95 21.72 1.76
CA TYR A 31 -5.51 22.11 0.46
C TYR A 31 -4.56 21.78 -0.70
N PRO A 32 -5.06 21.62 -1.94
CA PRO A 32 -4.25 21.32 -3.11
C PRO A 32 -3.09 22.29 -3.30
N PRO A 33 -1.91 21.84 -3.73
CA PRO A 33 -0.73 22.68 -3.92
C PRO A 33 -0.89 23.60 -5.14
N GLY A 34 -0.10 24.69 -5.12
CA GLY A 34 0.00 25.65 -6.23
C GLY A 34 -0.80 26.93 -5.97
N GLN A 35 -0.59 27.92 -6.84
CA GLN A 35 -1.15 29.26 -6.74
C GLN A 35 -2.67 29.28 -6.70
N HIS A 36 -3.34 28.37 -7.41
CA HIS A 36 -4.78 28.22 -7.45
C HIS A 36 -5.32 27.10 -6.58
N GLY A 37 -4.54 26.61 -5.59
CA GLY A 37 -4.91 25.47 -4.77
C GLY A 37 -6.27 25.60 -4.09
N LEU A 38 -6.53 26.70 -3.40
CA LEU A 38 -7.80 26.97 -2.72
C LEU A 38 -8.97 27.12 -3.71
N ALA A 39 -8.75 27.80 -4.84
CA ALA A 39 -9.80 27.97 -5.85
C ALA A 39 -10.14 26.65 -6.57
N SER A 40 -9.17 25.73 -6.70
CA SER A 40 -9.38 24.44 -7.34
C SER A 40 -10.30 23.50 -6.55
N THR A 41 -10.44 23.68 -5.25
CA THR A 41 -11.36 22.89 -4.42
C THR A 41 -12.82 23.14 -4.74
N ARG A 42 -13.16 24.34 -5.20
CA ARG A 42 -14.53 24.77 -5.54
C ARG A 42 -14.97 24.35 -6.95
N LYS A 43 -14.04 23.94 -7.82
CA LYS A 43 -14.37 23.52 -9.18
C LYS A 43 -15.11 22.19 -9.20
N LYS A 44 -16.23 22.15 -9.95
CA LYS A 44 -16.94 20.89 -10.22
C LYS A 44 -16.03 19.94 -10.98
N LYS A 45 -15.88 18.73 -10.47
CA LYS A 45 -15.06 17.69 -11.12
C LYS A 45 -15.91 16.94 -12.13
N SER A 46 -15.33 16.62 -13.28
CA SER A 46 -15.96 15.71 -14.22
C SER A 46 -15.95 14.27 -13.64
N GLU A 47 -16.85 13.44 -14.12
CA GLU A 47 -16.92 12.02 -13.76
C GLU A 47 -15.56 11.32 -14.01
N TYR A 48 -15.01 11.50 -15.22
CA TYR A 48 -13.67 10.99 -15.55
C TYR A 48 -12.60 11.49 -14.57
N GLY A 49 -12.63 12.77 -14.20
CA GLY A 49 -11.69 13.35 -13.24
C GLY A 49 -11.80 12.72 -11.85
N THR A 50 -13.01 12.32 -11.42
CA THR A 50 -13.25 11.64 -10.15
C THR A 50 -12.73 10.21 -10.19
N GLN A 51 -13.04 9.46 -11.24
CA GLN A 51 -12.54 8.11 -11.48
C GLN A 51 -11.00 8.08 -11.55
N LEU A 52 -10.41 9.01 -12.31
CA LEU A 52 -8.96 9.13 -12.42
C LEU A 52 -8.30 9.48 -11.08
N LYS A 53 -8.92 10.37 -10.29
CA LYS A 53 -8.42 10.75 -8.96
C LYS A 53 -8.37 9.54 -8.04
N GLU A 54 -9.41 8.72 -8.00
CA GLU A 54 -9.48 7.54 -7.14
C GLU A 54 -8.44 6.49 -7.56
N LYS A 55 -8.31 6.19 -8.84
CA LYS A 55 -7.24 5.32 -9.35
C LYS A 55 -5.86 5.80 -8.94
N GLN A 56 -5.57 7.09 -9.13
CA GLN A 56 -4.27 7.66 -8.78
C GLN A 56 -4.00 7.62 -7.28
N LYS A 57 -5.02 7.85 -6.44
CA LYS A 57 -4.94 7.73 -4.98
C LYS A 57 -4.45 6.34 -4.58
N VAL A 58 -5.12 5.29 -5.04
CA VAL A 58 -4.76 3.91 -4.74
C VAL A 58 -3.35 3.58 -5.25
N LYS A 59 -3.05 3.96 -6.49
CA LYS A 59 -1.72 3.74 -7.07
C LYS A 59 -0.60 4.35 -6.23
N TYR A 60 -0.77 5.56 -5.72
CA TYR A 60 0.23 6.22 -4.87
C TYR A 60 0.28 5.61 -3.47
N ALA A 61 -0.87 5.28 -2.87
CA ALA A 61 -0.93 4.67 -1.54
C ALA A 61 -0.13 3.35 -1.48
N TYR A 62 -0.25 2.51 -2.53
CA TYR A 62 0.51 1.25 -2.63
C TYR A 62 1.88 1.38 -3.32
N GLY A 63 2.30 2.60 -3.67
CA GLY A 63 3.62 2.86 -4.25
C GLY A 63 3.86 2.23 -5.63
N LEU A 64 2.80 2.08 -6.43
CA LEU A 64 2.87 1.46 -7.76
C LEU A 64 3.04 2.48 -8.88
N LEU A 65 3.64 2.03 -9.99
CA LEU A 65 3.63 2.76 -11.27
C LEU A 65 2.44 2.32 -12.13
N GLU A 66 2.06 3.15 -13.09
CA GLU A 66 0.86 2.97 -13.91
C GLU A 66 0.81 1.60 -14.61
N ARG A 67 1.92 1.19 -15.25
CA ARG A 67 2.00 -0.11 -15.93
C ARG A 67 1.79 -1.28 -14.98
N GLN A 68 2.39 -1.22 -13.78
CA GLN A 68 2.23 -2.26 -12.77
C GLN A 68 0.79 -2.33 -12.25
N PHE A 69 0.17 -1.18 -12.02
CA PHE A 69 -1.22 -1.10 -11.56
C PHE A 69 -2.19 -1.65 -12.61
N ARG A 70 -2.00 -1.28 -13.89
CA ARG A 70 -2.79 -1.81 -15.00
C ARG A 70 -2.67 -3.33 -15.12
N ASN A 71 -1.46 -3.88 -15.05
CA ASN A 71 -1.24 -5.33 -15.10
C ASN A 71 -1.95 -6.06 -13.94
N LEU A 72 -1.96 -5.46 -12.72
CA LEU A 72 -2.70 -6.01 -11.59
C LEU A 72 -4.21 -5.96 -11.82
N TYR A 73 -4.74 -4.88 -12.38
CA TYR A 73 -6.14 -4.77 -12.74
C TYR A 73 -6.55 -5.82 -13.80
N GLU A 74 -5.75 -6.01 -14.84
CA GLU A 74 -5.98 -7.03 -15.85
C GLU A 74 -5.98 -8.45 -15.24
N LYS A 75 -5.07 -8.71 -14.28
CA LYS A 75 -5.06 -9.97 -13.52
C LYS A 75 -6.33 -10.12 -12.66
N ALA A 76 -6.73 -9.08 -11.94
CA ALA A 76 -7.95 -9.06 -11.14
C ALA A 76 -9.21 -9.32 -11.97
N SER A 77 -9.26 -8.77 -13.18
CA SER A 77 -10.38 -8.94 -14.11
C SER A 77 -10.58 -10.37 -14.61
N ARG A 78 -9.51 -11.18 -14.59
CA ARG A 78 -9.56 -12.61 -14.99
C ARG A 78 -9.91 -13.53 -13.84
N MET A 79 -9.88 -13.02 -12.59
CA MET A 79 -10.25 -13.81 -11.41
C MET A 79 -11.78 -13.89 -11.26
N LYS A 80 -12.26 -14.97 -10.65
CA LYS A 80 -13.68 -15.10 -10.29
C LYS A 80 -14.04 -14.09 -9.19
N GLY A 81 -15.24 -13.52 -9.24
CA GLY A 81 -15.75 -12.56 -8.26
C GLY A 81 -15.73 -11.11 -8.75
N GLN A 82 -15.86 -10.17 -7.82
CA GLN A 82 -15.89 -8.74 -8.13
C GLN A 82 -14.49 -8.22 -8.47
N LYS A 83 -14.34 -7.58 -9.64
CA LYS A 83 -13.05 -7.08 -10.15
C LYS A 83 -12.37 -6.09 -9.19
N GLY A 84 -13.17 -5.24 -8.53
CA GLY A 84 -12.69 -4.26 -7.57
C GLY A 84 -12.10 -4.91 -6.31
N GLU A 85 -12.82 -5.84 -5.72
CA GLU A 85 -12.35 -6.60 -4.56
C GLU A 85 -11.10 -7.42 -4.89
N ASN A 86 -11.12 -8.13 -6.02
CA ASN A 86 -9.96 -8.89 -6.49
C ASN A 86 -8.71 -8.00 -6.65
N LEU A 87 -8.89 -6.77 -7.17
CA LEU A 87 -7.78 -5.81 -7.27
C LEU A 87 -7.20 -5.48 -5.90
N ILE A 88 -8.05 -5.19 -4.91
CA ILE A 88 -7.60 -4.87 -3.55
C ILE A 88 -6.92 -6.07 -2.90
N ILE A 89 -7.46 -7.28 -3.04
CA ILE A 89 -6.82 -8.51 -2.55
C ILE A 89 -5.42 -8.67 -3.16
N LEU A 90 -5.27 -8.46 -4.47
CA LEU A 90 -3.97 -8.53 -5.13
C LEU A 90 -3.00 -7.44 -4.66
N LEU A 91 -3.49 -6.26 -4.30
CA LEU A 91 -2.67 -5.18 -3.73
C LEU A 91 -2.23 -5.51 -2.30
N GLU A 92 -3.13 -6.04 -1.48
CA GLU A 92 -2.85 -6.41 -0.10
C GLU A 92 -1.93 -7.63 0.02
N SER A 93 -2.02 -8.59 -0.90
CA SER A 93 -1.18 -9.81 -0.90
C SER A 93 0.26 -9.61 -1.39
N ARG A 94 0.67 -8.38 -1.68
CA ARG A 94 2.06 -8.08 -2.04
C ARG A 94 2.97 -8.15 -0.83
N LEU A 95 4.18 -8.67 -1.01
CA LEU A 95 5.16 -8.80 0.07
C LEU A 95 5.52 -7.46 0.72
N ASP A 96 5.72 -6.39 -0.08
CA ASP A 96 6.02 -5.06 0.45
C ASP A 96 4.89 -4.50 1.32
N ASN A 97 3.64 -4.76 0.93
CA ASN A 97 2.49 -4.33 1.71
C ASN A 97 2.28 -5.18 2.98
N LEU A 98 2.45 -6.50 2.91
CA LEU A 98 2.33 -7.36 4.10
C LEU A 98 3.39 -7.04 5.15
N VAL A 99 4.63 -6.74 4.74
CA VAL A 99 5.70 -6.27 5.65
C VAL A 99 5.29 -4.96 6.35
N TYR A 100 4.63 -4.05 5.64
CA TYR A 100 4.06 -2.84 6.23
C TYR A 100 2.90 -3.17 7.20
N ARG A 101 1.96 -4.03 6.80
CA ARG A 101 0.82 -4.44 7.64
C ARG A 101 1.24 -5.18 8.93
N MET A 102 2.32 -5.94 8.87
CA MET A 102 2.93 -6.56 10.06
C MET A 102 3.61 -5.55 10.99
N GLY A 103 3.73 -4.29 10.58
CA GLY A 103 4.39 -3.26 11.37
C GLY A 103 5.91 -3.37 11.41
N ILE A 104 6.52 -4.19 10.58
CA ILE A 104 7.99 -4.30 10.45
C ILE A 104 8.60 -3.00 9.93
N ALA A 105 7.81 -2.20 9.20
CA ALA A 105 8.24 -0.89 8.70
C ALA A 105 7.16 0.17 8.93
N PRO A 106 7.56 1.44 9.20
CA PRO A 106 6.62 2.51 9.50
C PRO A 106 5.81 2.99 8.28
N THR A 107 6.31 2.74 7.08
CA THR A 107 5.65 3.13 5.82
C THR A 107 5.80 2.05 4.76
N ARG A 108 4.90 2.03 3.76
CA ARG A 108 5.01 1.13 2.60
C ARG A 108 6.31 1.34 1.81
N ALA A 109 6.82 2.58 1.76
CA ALA A 109 8.09 2.88 1.12
C ALA A 109 9.28 2.27 1.86
N ALA A 110 9.30 2.34 3.20
CA ALA A 110 10.29 1.70 4.05
C ALA A 110 10.20 0.17 3.96
N ALA A 111 8.98 -0.40 4.00
CA ALA A 111 8.76 -1.83 3.80
C ALA A 111 9.34 -2.33 2.48
N ARG A 112 9.06 -1.59 1.40
CA ARG A 112 9.62 -1.89 0.08
C ARG A 112 11.14 -1.84 0.04
N GLN A 113 11.76 -0.91 0.77
CA GLN A 113 13.20 -0.81 0.89
C GLN A 113 13.78 -2.01 1.64
N LEU A 114 13.19 -2.40 2.78
CA LEU A 114 13.61 -3.58 3.54
C LEU A 114 13.56 -4.85 2.69
N VAL A 115 12.48 -5.06 1.92
CA VAL A 115 12.38 -6.20 1.00
C VAL A 115 13.46 -6.13 -0.09
N SER A 116 13.62 -4.97 -0.76
CA SER A 116 14.59 -4.82 -1.86
C SER A 116 16.04 -5.01 -1.39
N HIS A 117 16.33 -4.69 -0.13
CA HIS A 117 17.65 -4.85 0.48
C HIS A 117 17.84 -6.25 1.10
N ALA A 118 16.93 -7.21 0.81
CA ALA A 118 17.04 -8.60 1.25
C ALA A 118 17.06 -8.79 2.78
N HIS A 119 16.32 -7.96 3.53
CA HIS A 119 16.15 -8.10 4.97
C HIS A 119 14.99 -9.04 5.34
N ILE A 120 14.17 -9.45 4.38
CA ILE A 120 12.96 -10.25 4.57
C ILE A 120 13.13 -11.63 3.96
N THR A 121 12.58 -12.64 4.64
CA THR A 121 12.47 -14.00 4.15
C THR A 121 10.99 -14.36 3.93
N LEU A 122 10.73 -15.17 2.92
CA LEU A 122 9.43 -15.77 2.63
C LEU A 122 9.61 -17.29 2.69
N ASN A 123 8.89 -17.96 3.59
CA ASN A 123 9.02 -19.41 3.83
C ASN A 123 10.49 -19.86 4.07
N GLY A 124 11.23 -19.07 4.83
CA GLY A 124 12.64 -19.33 5.16
C GLY A 124 13.66 -18.93 4.08
N VAL A 125 13.21 -18.60 2.85
CA VAL A 125 14.09 -18.18 1.75
C VAL A 125 14.13 -16.67 1.64
N VAL A 126 15.31 -16.07 1.47
CA VAL A 126 15.47 -14.62 1.28
C VAL A 126 14.77 -14.16 0.01
N CYS A 127 13.85 -13.22 0.14
CA CYS A 127 13.11 -12.65 -0.99
C CYS A 127 13.39 -11.15 -1.11
N ASN A 128 13.95 -10.73 -2.23
CA ASN A 128 14.25 -9.31 -2.54
C ASN A 128 13.27 -8.70 -3.57
N ILE A 129 12.14 -9.36 -3.81
CA ILE A 129 11.14 -8.94 -4.79
C ILE A 129 9.92 -8.34 -4.07
N PRO A 130 9.78 -6.99 -3.97
CA PRO A 130 8.66 -6.35 -3.26
C PRO A 130 7.28 -6.69 -3.83
N SER A 131 7.22 -7.01 -5.12
CA SER A 131 5.99 -7.37 -5.81
C SER A 131 5.65 -8.87 -5.75
N ALA A 132 6.41 -9.67 -4.99
CA ALA A 132 6.09 -11.08 -4.79
C ALA A 132 4.67 -11.22 -4.21
N HIS A 133 3.89 -12.11 -4.79
CA HIS A 133 2.57 -12.46 -4.27
C HIS A 133 2.69 -13.51 -3.19
N VAL A 134 2.21 -13.18 -2.02
CA VAL A 134 2.15 -14.06 -0.86
C VAL A 134 0.77 -14.71 -0.83
N LYS A 135 0.71 -16.00 -0.54
CA LYS A 135 -0.53 -16.77 -0.43
C LYS A 135 -0.89 -16.99 1.04
N PRO A 136 -2.18 -17.19 1.34
CA PRO A 136 -2.58 -17.65 2.66
C PRO A 136 -1.81 -18.90 3.08
N GLY A 137 -1.28 -18.91 4.29
CA GLY A 137 -0.42 -19.96 4.83
C GLY A 137 1.07 -19.66 4.78
N ASP A 138 1.52 -18.73 3.93
CA ASP A 138 2.93 -18.34 3.83
C ASP A 138 3.42 -17.62 5.09
N VAL A 139 4.69 -17.85 5.43
CA VAL A 139 5.38 -17.27 6.57
C VAL A 139 6.38 -16.22 6.09
N ILE A 140 6.28 -15.01 6.66
CA ILE A 140 7.17 -13.89 6.40
C ILE A 140 7.97 -13.63 7.68
N ALA A 141 9.29 -13.56 7.58
CA ALA A 141 10.15 -13.28 8.73
C ALA A 141 11.23 -12.26 8.39
N VAL A 142 11.73 -11.59 9.43
CA VAL A 142 12.93 -10.76 9.32
C VAL A 142 14.15 -11.67 9.38
N ARG A 143 15.09 -11.45 8.49
CA ARG A 143 16.36 -12.18 8.44
C ARG A 143 17.14 -11.99 9.74
N GLU A 144 17.76 -13.04 10.28
CA GLU A 144 18.46 -13.02 11.58
C GLU A 144 19.42 -11.83 11.74
N ARG A 145 20.30 -11.62 10.77
CA ARG A 145 21.27 -10.51 10.78
C ARG A 145 20.64 -9.12 10.71
N SER A 146 19.36 -9.02 10.48
CA SER A 146 18.63 -7.76 10.29
C SER A 146 17.68 -7.45 11.45
N LYS A 147 17.56 -8.35 12.42
CA LYS A 147 16.66 -8.19 13.58
C LYS A 147 17.05 -7.02 14.49
N SER A 148 18.34 -6.65 14.52
CA SER A 148 18.87 -5.56 15.32
C SER A 148 18.73 -4.16 14.69
N LEU A 149 18.11 -4.05 13.51
CA LEU A 149 17.91 -2.74 12.86
C LEU A 149 16.93 -1.89 13.65
N GLU A 150 17.35 -0.70 14.07
CA GLU A 150 16.52 0.26 14.83
C GLU A 150 15.20 0.60 14.16
N VAL A 151 15.19 0.71 12.84
CA VAL A 151 13.95 0.96 12.06
C VAL A 151 12.90 -0.11 12.31
N ILE A 152 13.31 -1.37 12.42
CA ILE A 152 12.40 -2.51 12.64
C ILE A 152 11.93 -2.51 14.09
N THR A 153 12.85 -2.40 15.06
CA THR A 153 12.52 -2.44 16.48
C THR A 153 11.57 -1.30 16.89
N ASN A 154 11.82 -0.08 16.41
CA ASN A 154 10.97 1.08 16.66
C ASN A 154 9.60 0.97 15.99
N SER A 155 9.53 0.39 14.79
CA SER A 155 8.28 0.23 14.04
C SER A 155 7.36 -0.81 14.67
N VAL A 156 7.91 -1.96 15.07
CA VAL A 156 7.15 -3.06 15.67
C VAL A 156 6.46 -2.65 16.98
N ALA A 157 7.06 -1.76 17.77
CA ALA A 157 6.47 -1.24 19.00
C ALA A 157 5.14 -0.50 18.79
N SER A 158 4.91 0.07 17.60
CA SER A 158 3.71 0.83 17.22
C SER A 158 2.80 0.10 16.21
N ALA A 159 3.01 -1.20 16.02
CA ALA A 159 2.31 -1.98 15.00
C ALA A 159 0.81 -2.13 15.28
N SER A 160 -0.03 -1.90 14.28
CA SER A 160 -1.45 -2.21 14.31
C SER A 160 -1.68 -3.70 14.07
N LYS A 161 -2.66 -4.29 14.76
CA LYS A 161 -3.03 -5.69 14.55
C LYS A 161 -4.15 -5.80 13.51
N TYR A 162 -4.04 -6.80 12.63
CA TYR A 162 -5.03 -7.12 11.61
C TYR A 162 -5.48 -8.57 11.74
N SER A 163 -6.76 -8.86 11.52
CA SER A 163 -7.36 -10.20 11.67
C SER A 163 -6.79 -11.25 10.70
N TRP A 164 -6.37 -10.83 9.53
CA TRP A 164 -5.82 -11.71 8.47
C TRP A 164 -4.30 -11.97 8.56
N ILE A 165 -3.64 -11.37 9.59
CA ILE A 165 -2.19 -11.50 9.80
C ILE A 165 -1.94 -11.86 11.25
N GLU A 166 -1.24 -12.94 11.49
CA GLU A 166 -0.65 -13.29 12.78
C GLU A 166 0.80 -12.82 12.79
N PHE A 167 1.19 -12.01 13.77
CA PHE A 167 2.54 -11.50 13.88
C PHE A 167 3.07 -11.65 15.31
N ASP A 168 4.21 -12.33 15.45
CA ASP A 168 4.95 -12.43 16.70
C ASP A 168 6.10 -11.41 16.72
N ALA A 169 5.95 -10.39 17.56
CA ALA A 169 6.94 -9.34 17.72
C ALA A 169 8.27 -9.81 18.32
N LYS A 170 8.29 -10.94 19.06
CA LYS A 170 9.53 -11.46 19.69
C LYS A 170 10.41 -12.16 18.66
N SER A 171 9.82 -13.01 17.85
CA SER A 171 10.54 -13.72 16.78
C SER A 171 10.71 -12.90 15.50
N LEU A 172 9.94 -11.79 15.35
CA LEU A 172 9.81 -10.99 14.14
C LEU A 172 9.36 -11.83 12.93
N THR A 173 8.42 -12.74 13.19
CA THR A 173 7.86 -13.67 12.23
C THR A 173 6.36 -13.46 12.15
N GLY A 174 5.81 -13.42 10.95
CA GLY A 174 4.38 -13.30 10.73
C GLY A 174 3.87 -14.33 9.72
N LYS A 175 2.62 -14.73 9.90
CA LYS A 175 1.91 -15.63 8.99
C LYS A 175 0.74 -14.89 8.35
N TYR A 176 0.63 -15.01 7.03
CA TYR A 176 -0.54 -14.56 6.30
C TYR A 176 -1.63 -15.64 6.38
N ILE A 177 -2.68 -15.40 7.19
CA ILE A 177 -3.69 -16.44 7.49
C ILE A 177 -4.68 -16.56 6.35
N ASN A 178 -5.37 -15.47 6.03
CA ASN A 178 -6.45 -15.42 5.04
C ASN A 178 -6.35 -14.17 4.16
N THR A 179 -7.05 -14.16 3.04
CA THR A 179 -7.24 -12.95 2.24
C THR A 179 -8.12 -11.97 3.02
N PRO A 180 -7.75 -10.68 3.10
CA PRO A 180 -8.54 -9.69 3.83
C PRO A 180 -9.91 -9.49 3.19
N VAL A 181 -10.92 -9.32 4.01
CA VAL A 181 -12.25 -8.87 3.57
C VAL A 181 -12.20 -7.35 3.41
N ARG A 182 -12.97 -6.80 2.47
CA ARG A 182 -12.96 -5.37 2.17
C ARG A 182 -13.18 -4.47 3.39
N THR A 183 -14.06 -4.89 4.29
CA THR A 183 -14.41 -4.15 5.52
C THR A 183 -13.27 -4.05 6.54
N GLU A 184 -12.29 -4.95 6.46
CA GLU A 184 -11.14 -4.97 7.37
C GLU A 184 -10.00 -4.04 6.93
N ILE A 185 -10.02 -3.63 5.66
CA ILE A 185 -8.98 -2.78 5.07
C ILE A 185 -9.27 -1.31 5.42
N PRO A 186 -8.36 -0.63 6.13
CA PRO A 186 -8.62 0.70 6.67
C PRO A 186 -8.65 1.82 5.62
N GLU A 187 -8.07 1.60 4.43
CA GLU A 187 -8.07 2.61 3.38
C GLU A 187 -9.47 2.81 2.79
N THR A 188 -9.92 4.07 2.76
CA THR A 188 -11.16 4.49 2.10
C THR A 188 -10.95 4.53 0.59
N ILE A 189 -11.27 3.43 -0.09
CA ILE A 189 -11.11 3.27 -1.54
C ILE A 189 -12.47 2.97 -2.14
N ASN A 190 -12.81 3.65 -3.25
CA ASN A 190 -13.97 3.31 -4.06
C ASN A 190 -13.50 2.54 -5.30
N GLU A 191 -13.55 1.21 -5.21
CA GLU A 191 -13.10 0.30 -6.25
C GLU A 191 -13.95 0.40 -7.52
N GLN A 192 -15.25 0.71 -7.37
CA GLN A 192 -16.19 0.85 -8.47
C GLN A 192 -15.71 1.90 -9.47
N LEU A 193 -15.27 3.07 -8.98
CA LEU A 193 -14.75 4.15 -9.82
C LEU A 193 -13.50 3.73 -10.61
N ILE A 194 -12.67 2.85 -10.04
CA ILE A 194 -11.48 2.31 -10.71
C ILE A 194 -11.91 1.34 -11.81
N VAL A 195 -12.87 0.46 -11.53
CA VAL A 195 -13.40 -0.50 -12.51
C VAL A 195 -14.04 0.25 -13.68
N GLU A 196 -14.86 1.27 -13.42
CA GLU A 196 -15.50 2.10 -14.43
C GLU A 196 -14.48 2.82 -15.33
N LEU A 197 -13.39 3.34 -14.74
CA LEU A 197 -12.32 3.99 -15.50
C LEU A 197 -11.64 3.05 -16.52
N TYR A 198 -11.41 1.80 -16.13
CA TYR A 198 -10.73 0.81 -16.98
C TYR A 198 -11.69 0.05 -17.92
N SER A 199 -12.99 0.17 -17.74
CA SER A 199 -13.99 -0.43 -18.63
C SER A 199 -14.39 0.46 -19.80
N LYS A 200 -13.89 1.69 -19.84
CA LYS A 200 -13.99 2.64 -20.96
C LYS A 200 -12.82 2.38 -21.98
#